data_baff82039d649361512452e4aa90f554
#
_entry.id   baff82039d649361512452e4aa90f554
#
_cell.length_a   1.000
_cell.length_b   1.000
_cell.length_c   1.000
_cell.angle_alpha   90.00
_cell.angle_beta   90.00
_cell.angle_gamma   90.00
#
_symmetry.space_group_name_H-M   'P 1'
#
loop_
_entity.id
_entity.type
_entity.pdbx_description
1 polymer ?
#
loop_
_entity_poly.entity_id
_entity_poly.type
_entity_poly.pdbx_seq_one_letter_code
_entity_poly.pdbx_strand_id
1 'polypeptide(L)'
;MNDNATEILGSLYKDVKYYDQRINYHADIFIGGCNYEVMINDFPVDSHFGPGDGAMNTSIPINTAILHKGEQTWKIRVYPVHDNKEMNGGGTAMIARPAIQDGARVEIKIEGVRFKENGSLEKSFGRVVDFKAPTKKDDKTGKNIFADADKPYVEYSGTFNTETPYSLSGWEKSEDLTKIDSTVLQKQLLKEYQKFHQWVQNKDINDIAKATLAEKKEYAQSLFFDKKDNDNMVNSFMKGWGQKGLTMYPIENYKIKLYGDGKLATLQRTDHVGDPVLAGWYMNENNSRKLKTFTLYFHIPKGKKELEVIR
;
A
#
# COMPACT_ATOMS: atom_id res chain seq x y z
N MET A 1 -11.52 -18.12 27.62
CA MET A 1 -11.70 -16.65 27.50
C MET A 1 -11.69 -16.33 26.01
N ASN A 2 -12.73 -15.71 25.51
CA ASN A 2 -12.68 -15.24 24.12
C ASN A 2 -11.80 -14.00 24.08
N ASP A 3 -10.54 -14.17 23.64
CA ASP A 3 -9.64 -13.04 23.42
C ASP A 3 -10.31 -12.11 22.42
N ASN A 4 -10.61 -10.89 22.84
CA ASN A 4 -11.18 -9.92 21.95
C ASN A 4 -10.06 -9.19 21.18
N ALA A 5 -10.41 -8.57 20.05
CA ALA A 5 -9.43 -7.89 19.20
C ALA A 5 -8.61 -6.82 19.95
N THR A 6 -9.21 -6.15 20.93
CA THR A 6 -8.54 -5.16 21.78
C THR A 6 -7.49 -5.81 22.69
N GLU A 7 -7.76 -6.99 23.24
CA GLU A 7 -6.77 -7.74 24.03
C GLU A 7 -5.65 -8.29 23.16
N ILE A 8 -6.00 -8.84 21.98
CA ILE A 8 -5.02 -9.39 21.02
C ILE A 8 -4.02 -8.31 20.57
N LEU A 9 -4.50 -7.11 20.25
CA LEU A 9 -3.69 -6.04 19.67
C LEU A 9 -3.24 -4.97 20.68
N GLY A 10 -3.85 -4.93 21.86
CA GLY A 10 -3.69 -3.82 22.82
C GLY A 10 -2.35 -3.75 23.53
N SER A 11 -1.51 -4.78 23.42
CA SER A 11 -0.24 -4.86 24.12
C SER A 11 0.98 -4.94 23.21
N LEU A 12 0.83 -4.74 21.89
CA LEU A 12 1.94 -4.91 20.94
C LEU A 12 3.10 -3.96 21.21
N TYR A 13 2.84 -2.75 21.72
CA TYR A 13 3.89 -1.80 22.09
C TYR A 13 4.87 -2.35 23.14
N LYS A 14 4.46 -3.34 23.97
CA LYS A 14 5.33 -3.95 24.97
C LYS A 14 6.43 -4.82 24.35
N ASP A 15 6.18 -5.34 23.15
CA ASP A 15 7.13 -6.19 22.41
C ASP A 15 8.03 -5.34 21.51
N VAL A 16 7.74 -4.04 21.35
CA VAL A 16 8.55 -3.11 20.53
C VAL A 16 9.90 -2.88 21.19
N LYS A 17 10.95 -3.16 20.44
CA LYS A 17 12.31 -2.83 20.84
C LYS A 17 12.63 -1.39 20.49
N TYR A 18 13.01 -0.61 21.48
CA TYR A 18 13.49 0.76 21.29
C TYR A 18 15.01 0.77 21.17
N TYR A 19 15.49 1.61 20.30
CA TYR A 19 16.90 1.78 19.99
C TYR A 19 17.29 3.26 20.17
N ASP A 20 18.56 3.53 20.39
CA ASP A 20 19.08 4.90 20.51
C ASP A 20 18.80 5.74 19.25
N GLN A 21 18.84 5.09 18.09
CA GLN A 21 18.47 5.72 16.82
C GLN A 21 17.14 5.14 16.33
N ARG A 22 16.08 5.90 16.50
CA ARG A 22 14.76 5.62 15.89
C ARG A 22 14.63 6.47 14.64
N ILE A 23 14.91 5.88 13.49
CA ILE A 23 14.86 6.58 12.21
C ILE A 23 13.56 6.20 11.50
N ASN A 24 12.74 7.22 11.22
CA ASN A 24 11.57 7.10 10.38
C ASN A 24 11.94 7.58 8.98
N TYR A 25 11.89 6.71 8.00
CA TYR A 25 12.07 7.07 6.60
C TYR A 25 10.72 7.46 6.00
N HIS A 26 10.72 8.60 5.31
CA HIS A 26 9.57 9.12 4.59
C HIS A 26 9.91 9.29 3.12
N ALA A 27 8.96 8.94 2.26
CA ALA A 27 9.00 9.25 0.85
C ALA A 27 8.05 10.44 0.59
N ASP A 28 8.62 11.58 0.23
CA ASP A 28 7.87 12.72 -0.27
C ASP A 28 7.70 12.55 -1.77
N ILE A 29 6.48 12.39 -2.23
CA ILE A 29 6.14 12.25 -3.63
C ILE A 29 5.44 13.51 -4.17
N PHE A 30 5.80 13.88 -5.39
CA PHE A 30 5.21 14.98 -6.14
C PHE A 30 4.90 14.45 -7.54
N ILE A 31 3.72 13.83 -7.69
CA ILE A 31 3.31 13.15 -8.92
C ILE A 31 2.00 13.76 -9.39
N GLY A 32 1.92 14.08 -10.69
CA GLY A 32 0.71 14.63 -11.29
C GLY A 32 0.63 14.36 -12.78
N GLY A 33 -0.55 14.48 -13.35
CA GLY A 33 -0.81 14.25 -14.78
C GLY A 33 -0.62 12.81 -15.24
N CYS A 34 -0.54 11.86 -14.30
CA CYS A 34 -0.40 10.42 -14.58
C CYS A 34 -0.92 9.58 -13.42
N ASN A 35 -1.22 8.31 -13.70
CA ASN A 35 -1.41 7.29 -12.68
C ASN A 35 -0.08 6.66 -12.28
N TYR A 36 0.02 6.12 -11.08
CA TYR A 36 1.30 5.61 -10.58
C TYR A 36 1.18 4.54 -9.50
N GLU A 37 2.26 3.77 -9.32
CA GLU A 37 2.57 2.97 -8.14
C GLU A 37 3.98 3.35 -7.66
N VAL A 38 4.12 3.71 -6.37
CA VAL A 38 5.42 3.89 -5.71
C VAL A 38 5.70 2.68 -4.85
N MET A 39 6.87 2.09 -5.01
CA MET A 39 7.28 0.87 -4.32
C MET A 39 8.62 1.04 -3.63
N ILE A 40 8.74 0.41 -2.47
CA ILE A 40 9.99 0.21 -1.73
C ILE A 40 10.17 -1.29 -1.57
N ASN A 41 11.32 -1.84 -1.98
CA ASN A 41 11.59 -3.28 -1.97
C ASN A 41 10.50 -4.08 -2.69
N ASP A 42 10.06 -3.55 -3.82
CA ASP A 42 8.96 -4.08 -4.64
C ASP A 42 7.62 -4.23 -3.87
N PHE A 43 7.49 -3.57 -2.70
CA PHE A 43 6.22 -3.46 -1.96
C PHE A 43 5.58 -2.09 -2.22
N PRO A 44 4.30 -2.02 -2.64
CA PRO A 44 3.63 -0.76 -2.93
C PRO A 44 3.35 0.01 -1.64
N VAL A 45 3.96 1.19 -1.53
CA VAL A 45 3.77 2.10 -0.38
C VAL A 45 2.73 3.18 -0.67
N ASP A 46 2.52 3.48 -1.94
CA ASP A 46 1.46 4.37 -2.41
C ASP A 46 1.10 4.08 -3.87
N SER A 47 -0.15 4.34 -4.23
CA SER A 47 -0.60 4.24 -5.62
C SER A 47 -1.82 5.11 -5.86
N HIS A 48 -1.95 5.57 -7.09
CA HIS A 48 -3.14 6.28 -7.55
C HIS A 48 -3.52 5.79 -8.95
N PHE A 49 -4.78 5.36 -9.06
CA PHE A 49 -5.41 5.05 -10.34
C PHE A 49 -6.78 5.72 -10.37
N GLY A 50 -6.95 6.66 -11.28
CA GLY A 50 -8.20 7.40 -11.31
C GLY A 50 -8.30 8.29 -12.54
N PRO A 51 -9.46 8.93 -12.71
CA PRO A 51 -9.65 9.94 -13.73
C PRO A 51 -8.98 11.26 -13.31
N GLY A 52 -8.53 11.99 -14.31
CA GLY A 52 -8.09 13.37 -14.16
C GLY A 52 -6.58 13.56 -14.04
N ASP A 53 -6.19 14.80 -14.24
CA ASP A 53 -4.79 15.23 -14.28
C ASP A 53 -4.30 15.77 -12.92
N GLY A 54 -4.91 15.27 -11.82
CA GLY A 54 -4.63 15.73 -10.47
C GLY A 54 -3.16 15.53 -10.08
N ALA A 55 -2.70 16.37 -9.15
CA ALA A 55 -1.39 16.24 -8.54
C ALA A 55 -1.52 15.65 -7.14
N MET A 56 -0.67 14.70 -6.82
CA MET A 56 -0.52 14.13 -5.49
C MET A 56 0.79 14.65 -4.89
N ASN A 57 0.66 15.38 -3.78
CA ASN A 57 1.80 15.82 -2.99
C ASN A 57 1.59 15.27 -1.58
N THR A 58 2.34 14.25 -1.20
CA THR A 58 2.19 13.59 0.09
C THR A 58 3.51 13.09 0.61
N SER A 59 3.60 12.95 1.92
CA SER A 59 4.72 12.34 2.64
C SER A 59 4.25 11.02 3.24
N ILE A 60 4.91 9.94 2.88
CA ILE A 60 4.52 8.57 3.21
C ILE A 60 5.56 7.95 4.11
N PRO A 61 5.21 7.43 5.29
CA PRO A 61 6.14 6.64 6.10
C PRO A 61 6.38 5.30 5.39
N ILE A 62 7.66 4.98 5.12
CA ILE A 62 8.05 3.79 4.36
C ILE A 62 8.74 2.70 5.19
N ASN A 63 8.90 2.90 6.50
CA ASN A 63 9.54 1.92 7.38
C ASN A 63 8.91 0.52 7.31
N THR A 64 7.60 0.44 7.09
CA THR A 64 6.88 -0.83 6.97
C THR A 64 7.33 -1.67 5.77
N ALA A 65 7.92 -1.04 4.77
CA ALA A 65 8.49 -1.69 3.59
C ALA A 65 10.01 -1.92 3.68
N ILE A 66 10.66 -1.45 4.75
CA ILE A 66 12.09 -1.63 5.02
C ILE A 66 12.22 -2.74 6.06
N LEU A 67 12.74 -3.90 5.67
CA LEU A 67 12.79 -5.05 6.57
C LEU A 67 14.03 -5.08 7.46
N HIS A 68 15.14 -4.48 7.02
CA HIS A 68 16.41 -4.43 7.74
C HIS A 68 17.27 -3.25 7.28
N LYS A 69 18.36 -2.98 8.00
CA LYS A 69 19.41 -2.04 7.63
C LYS A 69 20.10 -2.45 6.31
N GLY A 70 20.60 -1.48 5.58
CA GLY A 70 21.40 -1.65 4.37
C GLY A 70 20.72 -1.17 3.12
N GLU A 71 21.07 -1.76 1.98
CA GLU A 71 20.55 -1.37 0.69
C GLU A 71 19.07 -1.71 0.54
N GLN A 72 18.32 -0.73 0.05
CA GLN A 72 16.92 -0.81 -0.29
C GLN A 72 16.73 -0.40 -1.74
N THR A 73 15.62 -0.81 -2.35
CA THR A 73 15.24 -0.37 -3.69
C THR A 73 14.01 0.54 -3.64
N TRP A 74 13.97 1.53 -4.53
CA TRP A 74 12.76 2.28 -4.81
C TRP A 74 12.39 2.13 -6.29
N LYS A 75 11.09 2.21 -6.58
CA LYS A 75 10.56 2.08 -7.92
C LYS A 75 9.30 2.92 -8.07
N ILE A 76 9.15 3.60 -9.19
CA ILE A 76 7.92 4.30 -9.56
C ILE A 76 7.48 3.78 -10.92
N ARG A 77 6.30 3.18 -10.97
CA ARG A 77 5.61 2.83 -12.20
C ARG A 77 4.64 3.94 -12.56
N VAL A 78 4.72 4.39 -13.79
CA VAL A 78 3.92 5.49 -14.32
C VAL A 78 3.06 4.98 -15.45
N TYR A 79 1.78 5.32 -15.37
CA TYR A 79 0.76 4.90 -16.32
C TYR A 79 -0.03 6.12 -16.81
N PRO A 80 -0.67 6.03 -17.98
CA PRO A 80 -1.61 7.06 -18.43
C PRO A 80 -2.74 7.25 -17.41
N VAL A 81 -3.28 8.46 -17.32
CA VAL A 81 -4.51 8.71 -16.57
C VAL A 81 -5.69 7.97 -17.19
N HIS A 82 -6.74 7.75 -16.40
CA HIS A 82 -8.00 7.22 -16.87
C HIS A 82 -9.00 8.35 -17.17
N ASP A 83 -9.82 8.14 -18.17
CA ASP A 83 -11.00 8.94 -18.42
C ASP A 83 -12.25 8.21 -17.93
N ASN A 84 -13.18 8.95 -17.34
CA ASN A 84 -14.50 8.41 -17.05
C ASN A 84 -15.31 8.35 -18.35
N LYS A 85 -15.82 7.19 -18.67
CA LYS A 85 -16.71 6.97 -19.82
C LYS A 85 -18.07 6.48 -19.32
N GLU A 86 -19.12 7.19 -19.68
CA GLU A 86 -20.48 6.71 -19.45
C GLU A 86 -20.73 5.43 -20.26
N MET A 87 -21.35 4.44 -19.59
CA MET A 87 -21.69 3.17 -20.20
C MET A 87 -23.16 3.16 -20.64
N ASN A 88 -23.41 2.51 -21.77
CA ASN A 88 -24.77 2.27 -22.22
C ASN A 88 -25.51 1.43 -21.16
N GLY A 89 -26.56 1.98 -20.56
CA GLY A 89 -27.30 1.33 -19.47
C GLY A 89 -27.06 1.93 -18.08
N GLY A 90 -26.28 2.98 -18.00
CA GLY A 90 -25.94 3.70 -16.76
C GLY A 90 -24.67 3.16 -16.09
N GLY A 91 -24.01 4.04 -15.34
CA GLY A 91 -22.73 3.77 -14.71
C GLY A 91 -21.57 4.35 -15.50
N THR A 92 -20.38 4.36 -14.85
CA THR A 92 -19.15 4.96 -15.41
C THR A 92 -18.06 3.90 -15.40
N ALA A 93 -17.38 3.72 -16.52
CA ALA A 93 -16.15 2.93 -16.59
C ALA A 93 -14.93 3.86 -16.64
N MET A 94 -13.85 3.45 -16.01
CA MET A 94 -12.55 4.10 -16.14
C MET A 94 -11.77 3.45 -17.27
N ILE A 95 -11.41 4.25 -18.27
CA ILE A 95 -10.67 3.78 -19.44
C ILE A 95 -9.32 4.50 -19.46
N ALA A 96 -8.22 3.72 -19.47
CA ALA A 96 -6.89 4.28 -19.59
C ALA A 96 -6.72 5.03 -20.92
N ARG A 97 -6.13 6.21 -20.88
CA ARG A 97 -5.64 6.88 -22.08
C ARG A 97 -4.55 6.03 -22.74
N PRO A 98 -4.32 6.15 -24.05
CA PRO A 98 -3.34 5.31 -24.74
C PRO A 98 -1.89 5.59 -24.31
N ALA A 99 -1.61 6.80 -23.83
CA ALA A 99 -0.26 7.23 -23.49
C ALA A 99 -0.23 8.26 -22.35
N ILE A 100 0.94 8.36 -21.69
CA ILE A 100 1.24 9.36 -20.68
C ILE A 100 1.28 10.74 -21.34
N GLN A 101 0.73 11.75 -20.68
CA GLN A 101 0.58 13.09 -21.20
C GLN A 101 1.84 13.94 -20.99
N ASP A 102 2.02 14.98 -21.80
CA ASP A 102 3.13 15.95 -21.75
C ASP A 102 3.26 16.65 -20.42
N GLY A 103 2.15 16.88 -19.74
CA GLY A 103 2.07 17.55 -18.44
C GLY A 103 2.38 16.66 -17.25
N ALA A 104 2.73 15.37 -17.48
CA ALA A 104 3.08 14.48 -16.38
C ALA A 104 4.30 14.99 -15.63
N ARG A 105 4.29 14.79 -14.31
CA ARG A 105 5.36 15.15 -13.40
C ARG A 105 5.57 14.05 -12.40
N VAL A 106 6.81 13.64 -12.19
CA VAL A 106 7.17 12.55 -11.28
C VAL A 106 8.43 12.94 -10.52
N GLU A 107 8.30 13.10 -9.21
CA GLU A 107 9.42 13.37 -8.31
C GLU A 107 9.25 12.52 -7.04
N ILE A 108 10.33 11.99 -6.51
CA ILE A 108 10.39 11.33 -5.19
C ILE A 108 11.64 11.79 -4.44
N LYS A 109 11.45 12.07 -3.14
CA LYS A 109 12.53 12.33 -2.20
C LYS A 109 12.36 11.41 -1.01
N ILE A 110 13.43 10.74 -0.60
CA ILE A 110 13.40 9.90 0.60
C ILE A 110 14.37 10.50 1.61
N GLU A 111 13.86 10.68 2.83
CA GLU A 111 14.61 11.27 3.94
C GLU A 111 14.40 10.44 5.20
N GLY A 112 15.49 10.25 5.98
CA GLY A 112 15.40 9.69 7.32
C GLY A 112 15.24 10.82 8.35
N VAL A 113 14.27 10.70 9.23
CA VAL A 113 13.97 11.69 10.27
C VAL A 113 13.66 11.04 11.61
N ARG A 114 13.78 11.82 12.68
CA ARG A 114 13.24 11.49 14.00
C ARG A 114 12.33 12.61 14.46
N PHE A 115 11.17 12.25 14.95
CA PHE A 115 10.20 13.18 15.52
C PHE A 115 10.24 13.16 17.04
N LYS A 116 9.91 14.30 17.66
CA LYS A 116 9.59 14.41 19.08
C LYS A 116 8.18 13.87 19.34
N GLU A 117 7.84 13.65 20.60
CA GLU A 117 6.48 13.21 21.01
C GLU A 117 5.36 14.14 20.54
N ASN A 118 5.65 15.43 20.39
CA ASN A 118 4.68 16.42 19.89
C ASN A 118 4.58 16.44 18.35
N GLY A 119 5.25 15.54 17.64
CA GLY A 119 5.24 15.44 16.18
C GLY A 119 6.16 16.41 15.46
N SER A 120 6.88 17.31 16.15
CA SER A 120 7.85 18.19 15.52
C SER A 120 9.15 17.44 15.17
N LEU A 121 9.82 17.87 14.11
CA LEU A 121 11.12 17.33 13.71
C LEU A 121 12.13 17.50 14.85
N GLU A 122 12.75 16.41 15.29
CA GLU A 122 13.83 16.41 16.26
C GLU A 122 15.20 16.40 15.57
N LYS A 123 15.36 15.51 14.59
CA LYS A 123 16.61 15.31 13.85
C LYS A 123 16.35 14.85 12.43
N SER A 124 17.06 15.40 11.47
CA SER A 124 17.22 14.84 10.13
C SER A 124 18.48 13.99 10.06
N PHE A 125 18.36 12.83 9.42
CA PHE A 125 19.49 11.94 9.09
C PHE A 125 19.92 12.11 7.63
N GLY A 126 19.32 13.08 6.95
CA GLY A 126 19.62 13.44 5.57
C GLY A 126 18.74 12.76 4.54
N ARG A 127 18.84 13.30 3.34
CA ARG A 127 18.14 12.81 2.17
C ARG A 127 18.95 11.69 1.52
N VAL A 128 18.32 10.56 1.26
CA VAL A 128 18.95 9.38 0.68
C VAL A 128 18.50 9.14 -0.77
N VAL A 129 17.38 9.74 -1.21
CA VAL A 129 16.92 9.78 -2.59
C VAL A 129 16.44 11.19 -2.93
N ASP A 130 16.84 11.69 -4.10
CA ASP A 130 16.29 12.91 -4.71
C ASP A 130 16.22 12.67 -6.21
N PHE A 131 15.07 12.22 -6.67
CA PHE A 131 14.84 11.87 -8.07
C PHE A 131 13.75 12.75 -8.64
N LYS A 132 14.00 13.23 -9.84
CA LYS A 132 13.04 13.93 -10.69
C LYS A 132 13.11 13.34 -12.09
N ALA A 133 11.96 12.94 -12.61
CA ALA A 133 11.86 12.44 -13.96
C ALA A 133 12.33 13.48 -15.00
N PRO A 134 13.00 13.06 -16.07
CA PRO A 134 13.55 13.95 -17.06
C PRO A 134 12.45 14.70 -17.83
N THR A 135 12.81 15.91 -18.28
CA THR A 135 11.99 16.70 -19.18
C THR A 135 12.73 16.95 -20.49
N LYS A 136 11.99 17.16 -21.58
CA LYS A 136 12.52 17.58 -22.87
C LYS A 136 11.84 18.87 -23.34
N LYS A 137 12.45 19.58 -24.28
CA LYS A 137 11.80 20.69 -24.96
C LYS A 137 10.82 20.15 -25.99
N ASP A 138 9.62 20.70 -25.98
CA ASP A 138 8.67 20.50 -27.06
C ASP A 138 9.05 21.39 -28.25
N ASP A 139 9.23 20.79 -29.42
CA ASP A 139 9.73 21.49 -30.62
C ASP A 139 8.77 22.55 -31.12
N LYS A 140 7.49 22.44 -30.82
CA LYS A 140 6.44 23.39 -31.31
C LYS A 140 6.27 24.56 -30.37
N THR A 141 6.29 24.31 -29.08
CA THR A 141 5.96 25.32 -28.05
C THR A 141 7.18 25.86 -27.31
N GLY A 142 8.31 25.17 -27.39
CA GLY A 142 9.52 25.45 -26.63
C GLY A 142 9.40 25.22 -25.12
N LYS A 143 8.28 24.70 -24.64
CA LYS A 143 8.04 24.41 -23.23
C LYS A 143 8.73 23.11 -22.80
N ASN A 144 9.06 23.00 -21.51
CA ASN A 144 9.47 21.74 -20.94
C ASN A 144 8.26 20.83 -20.79
N ILE A 145 8.35 19.62 -21.35
CA ILE A 145 7.35 18.57 -21.24
C ILE A 145 8.00 17.32 -20.63
N PHE A 146 7.19 16.39 -20.14
CA PHE A 146 7.65 15.10 -19.66
C PHE A 146 8.40 14.35 -20.78
N ALA A 147 9.64 13.91 -20.51
CA ALA A 147 10.48 13.34 -21.57
C ALA A 147 9.91 12.03 -22.14
N ASP A 148 9.23 11.27 -21.29
CA ASP A 148 8.61 9.98 -21.62
C ASP A 148 7.11 10.09 -21.95
N ALA A 149 6.62 11.28 -22.30
CA ALA A 149 5.31 11.45 -22.89
C ALA A 149 5.16 10.57 -24.14
N ASP A 150 3.92 10.23 -24.48
CA ASP A 150 3.54 9.33 -25.56
C ASP A 150 3.86 7.85 -25.33
N LYS A 151 4.47 7.48 -24.19
CA LYS A 151 4.65 6.07 -23.81
C LYS A 151 3.41 5.55 -23.07
N PRO A 152 3.05 4.26 -23.30
CA PRO A 152 1.95 3.62 -22.58
C PRO A 152 2.31 3.26 -21.12
N TYR A 153 3.60 3.26 -20.80
CA TYR A 153 4.15 2.86 -19.51
C TYR A 153 5.62 3.29 -19.37
N VAL A 154 6.00 3.69 -18.18
CA VAL A 154 7.40 3.98 -17.80
C VAL A 154 7.67 3.50 -16.38
N GLU A 155 8.88 3.03 -16.13
CA GLU A 155 9.36 2.67 -14.81
C GLU A 155 10.67 3.42 -14.52
N TYR A 156 10.74 4.05 -13.36
CA TYR A 156 11.95 4.62 -12.78
C TYR A 156 12.30 3.84 -11.52
N SER A 157 13.59 3.61 -11.30
CA SER A 157 14.04 2.86 -10.13
C SER A 157 15.46 3.28 -9.72
N GLY A 158 15.83 2.92 -8.50
CA GLY A 158 17.14 3.14 -7.94
C GLY A 158 17.29 2.46 -6.60
N THR A 159 18.46 2.64 -5.97
CA THR A 159 18.77 2.10 -4.65
C THR A 159 19.10 3.22 -3.67
N PHE A 160 18.99 2.91 -2.37
CA PHE A 160 19.41 3.77 -1.28
C PHE A 160 19.76 2.93 -0.05
N ASN A 161 20.52 3.50 0.87
CA ASN A 161 20.88 2.81 2.09
C ASN A 161 20.09 3.34 3.28
N THR A 162 19.72 2.43 4.18
CA THR A 162 19.04 2.76 5.43
C THR A 162 19.85 2.30 6.65
N GLU A 163 19.68 3.05 7.74
CA GLU A 163 20.27 2.75 9.04
C GLU A 163 19.19 2.32 10.05
N THR A 164 18.12 1.64 9.59
CA THR A 164 17.09 1.14 10.49
C THR A 164 17.70 0.16 11.50
N PRO A 165 17.43 0.33 12.79
CA PRO A 165 18.07 -0.51 13.82
C PRO A 165 17.40 -1.87 14.01
N TYR A 166 16.21 -2.06 13.44
CA TYR A 166 15.45 -3.31 13.56
C TYR A 166 15.73 -4.27 12.40
N SER A 167 15.33 -5.51 12.59
CA SER A 167 15.22 -6.53 11.54
C SER A 167 13.86 -7.22 11.68
N LEU A 168 13.07 -7.18 10.62
CA LEU A 168 11.75 -7.79 10.52
C LEU A 168 11.85 -9.07 9.69
N SER A 169 10.96 -10.03 9.97
CA SER A 169 10.88 -11.24 9.15
C SER A 169 10.32 -10.94 7.78
N GLY A 170 9.26 -10.14 7.72
CA GLY A 170 8.62 -9.71 6.49
C GLY A 170 8.37 -10.85 5.51
N TRP A 171 8.60 -10.55 4.24
CA TRP A 171 8.44 -11.52 3.14
C TRP A 171 9.77 -11.99 2.53
N GLU A 172 10.91 -11.52 3.03
CA GLU A 172 12.21 -11.80 2.42
C GLU A 172 12.52 -13.31 2.30
N LYS A 173 12.13 -14.07 3.33
CA LYS A 173 12.32 -15.53 3.38
C LYS A 173 11.06 -16.32 3.00
N SER A 174 10.07 -15.68 2.37
CA SER A 174 8.85 -16.35 1.92
C SER A 174 9.09 -17.18 0.67
N GLU A 175 8.17 -18.10 0.41
CA GLU A 175 8.19 -18.90 -0.81
C GLU A 175 7.95 -18.00 -2.04
N ASP A 176 8.56 -18.36 -3.14
CA ASP A 176 8.40 -17.69 -4.42
C ASP A 176 7.07 -18.12 -5.07
N LEU A 177 6.08 -17.24 -5.02
CA LEU A 177 4.74 -17.49 -5.52
C LEU A 177 4.68 -17.59 -7.04
N THR A 178 5.71 -17.11 -7.75
CA THR A 178 5.80 -17.25 -9.23
C THR A 178 5.99 -18.70 -9.66
N LYS A 179 6.43 -19.57 -8.75
CA LYS A 179 6.62 -21.01 -8.98
C LYS A 179 5.35 -21.83 -8.75
N ILE A 180 4.31 -21.22 -8.23
CA ILE A 180 3.01 -21.88 -8.02
C ILE A 180 2.18 -21.70 -9.29
N ASP A 181 1.50 -22.77 -9.72
CA ASP A 181 0.54 -22.65 -10.81
C ASP A 181 -0.48 -21.54 -10.52
N SER A 182 -0.68 -20.68 -11.50
CA SER A 182 -1.52 -19.46 -11.31
C SER A 182 -2.96 -19.79 -10.92
N THR A 183 -3.50 -20.89 -11.43
CA THR A 183 -4.86 -21.35 -11.08
C THR A 183 -4.93 -21.84 -9.63
N VAL A 184 -3.88 -22.51 -9.17
CA VAL A 184 -3.75 -22.97 -7.78
C VAL A 184 -3.63 -21.79 -6.85
N LEU A 185 -2.73 -20.85 -7.14
CA LEU A 185 -2.52 -19.64 -6.35
C LEU A 185 -3.81 -18.79 -6.29
N GLN A 186 -4.51 -18.66 -7.42
CA GLN A 186 -5.78 -17.94 -7.47
C GLN A 186 -6.85 -18.55 -6.56
N LYS A 187 -6.97 -19.89 -6.55
CA LYS A 187 -7.92 -20.60 -5.67
C LYS A 187 -7.57 -20.41 -4.20
N GLN A 188 -6.27 -20.47 -3.86
CA GLN A 188 -5.80 -20.24 -2.49
C GLN A 188 -6.09 -18.80 -2.04
N LEU A 189 -5.73 -17.80 -2.84
CA LEU A 189 -6.02 -16.39 -2.55
C LEU A 189 -7.52 -16.14 -2.40
N LEU A 190 -8.33 -16.62 -3.36
CA LEU A 190 -9.77 -16.44 -3.29
C LEU A 190 -10.37 -17.01 -2.00
N LYS A 191 -9.92 -18.18 -1.56
CA LYS A 191 -10.32 -18.79 -0.29
C LYS A 191 -10.03 -17.88 0.89
N GLU A 192 -8.83 -17.29 0.95
CA GLU A 192 -8.46 -16.38 2.04
C GLU A 192 -9.28 -15.08 1.98
N TYR A 193 -9.47 -14.49 0.80
CA TYR A 193 -10.31 -13.31 0.63
C TYR A 193 -11.76 -13.55 1.01
N GLN A 194 -12.31 -14.75 0.72
CA GLN A 194 -13.67 -15.13 1.12
C GLN A 194 -13.80 -15.22 2.64
N LYS A 195 -12.79 -15.72 3.37
CA LYS A 195 -12.77 -15.69 4.83
C LYS A 195 -12.86 -14.27 5.37
N PHE A 196 -11.98 -13.36 4.89
CA PHE A 196 -12.03 -11.96 5.30
C PHE A 196 -13.34 -11.29 4.95
N HIS A 197 -13.87 -11.53 3.76
CA HIS A 197 -15.17 -11.02 3.35
C HIS A 197 -16.27 -11.44 4.33
N GLN A 198 -16.32 -12.73 4.70
CA GLN A 198 -17.26 -13.26 5.66
C GLN A 198 -17.09 -12.66 7.05
N TRP A 199 -15.83 -12.55 7.54
CA TRP A 199 -15.54 -11.95 8.85
C TRP A 199 -15.96 -10.48 8.91
N VAL A 200 -15.70 -9.70 7.86
CA VAL A 200 -16.16 -8.31 7.80
C VAL A 200 -17.68 -8.23 7.79
N GLN A 201 -18.35 -9.06 7.00
CA GLN A 201 -19.81 -9.09 6.92
C GLN A 201 -20.47 -9.49 8.25
N ASN A 202 -19.90 -10.47 8.94
CA ASN A 202 -20.39 -10.97 10.23
C ASN A 202 -19.89 -10.13 11.42
N LYS A 203 -18.93 -9.21 11.22
CA LYS A 203 -18.23 -8.45 12.27
C LYS A 203 -17.39 -9.34 13.20
N ASP A 204 -16.79 -10.38 12.64
CA ASP A 204 -15.88 -11.28 13.33
C ASP A 204 -14.49 -10.64 13.47
N ILE A 205 -14.43 -9.47 14.14
CA ILE A 205 -13.23 -8.63 14.23
C ILE A 205 -12.10 -9.35 14.97
N ASN A 206 -12.43 -10.25 15.88
CA ASN A 206 -11.47 -11.05 16.61
C ASN A 206 -10.66 -11.99 15.70
N ASP A 207 -11.32 -12.61 14.71
CA ASP A 207 -10.65 -13.49 13.75
C ASP A 207 -9.78 -12.69 12.80
N ILE A 208 -10.22 -11.49 12.39
CA ILE A 208 -9.39 -10.57 11.63
C ILE A 208 -8.16 -10.16 12.44
N ALA A 209 -8.31 -9.82 13.73
CA ALA A 209 -7.19 -9.46 14.59
C ALA A 209 -6.17 -10.59 14.73
N LYS A 210 -6.65 -11.84 14.88
CA LYS A 210 -5.76 -13.03 14.92
C LYS A 210 -5.02 -13.22 13.61
N ALA A 211 -5.73 -13.13 12.48
CA ALA A 211 -5.15 -13.32 11.16
C ALA A 211 -4.12 -12.24 10.77
N THR A 212 -4.27 -11.03 11.29
CA THR A 212 -3.38 -9.89 11.01
C THR A 212 -2.34 -9.63 12.11
N LEU A 213 -2.28 -10.47 13.15
CA LEU A 213 -1.43 -10.23 14.32
C LEU A 213 0.05 -10.12 13.97
N ALA A 214 0.55 -10.99 13.08
CA ALA A 214 1.96 -10.96 12.66
C ALA A 214 2.30 -9.66 11.94
N GLU A 215 1.45 -9.23 11.04
CA GLU A 215 1.56 -7.94 10.34
C GLU A 215 1.55 -6.77 11.34
N LYS A 216 0.61 -6.76 12.30
CA LYS A 216 0.52 -5.67 13.28
C LYS A 216 1.71 -5.59 14.22
N LYS A 217 2.35 -6.73 14.57
CA LYS A 217 3.61 -6.75 15.33
C LYS A 217 4.74 -6.10 14.55
N GLU A 218 4.92 -6.44 13.29
CA GLU A 218 5.96 -5.84 12.45
C GLU A 218 5.68 -4.35 12.18
N TYR A 219 4.41 -4.00 11.97
CA TYR A 219 3.99 -2.60 11.82
C TYR A 219 4.35 -1.78 13.05
N ALA A 220 4.00 -2.26 14.25
CA ALA A 220 4.34 -1.59 15.51
C ALA A 220 5.86 -1.45 15.71
N GLN A 221 6.65 -2.50 15.41
CA GLN A 221 8.10 -2.45 15.52
C GLN A 221 8.74 -1.49 14.53
N SER A 222 8.28 -1.49 13.27
CA SER A 222 8.86 -0.65 12.22
C SER A 222 8.68 0.84 12.48
N LEU A 223 7.60 1.21 13.13
CA LEU A 223 7.25 2.59 13.47
C LEU A 223 7.55 2.95 14.94
N PHE A 224 8.17 2.03 15.69
CA PHE A 224 8.56 2.22 17.09
C PHE A 224 7.40 2.65 18.00
N PHE A 225 6.27 1.99 17.88
CA PHE A 225 5.04 2.32 18.62
C PHE A 225 5.26 2.37 20.12
N ASP A 226 4.83 3.46 20.72
CA ASP A 226 4.59 3.55 22.14
C ASP A 226 3.14 3.10 22.47
N LYS A 227 2.75 3.24 23.75
CA LYS A 227 1.39 2.89 24.16
C LYS A 227 0.33 3.72 23.45
N LYS A 228 0.56 5.02 23.24
CA LYS A 228 -0.37 5.93 22.57
C LYS A 228 -0.55 5.56 21.10
N ASP A 229 0.53 5.27 20.40
CA ASP A 229 0.50 4.84 19.00
C ASP A 229 -0.24 3.52 18.86
N ASN A 230 0.02 2.58 19.77
CA ASN A 230 -0.66 1.29 19.81
C ASN A 230 -2.17 1.46 20.07
N ASP A 231 -2.56 2.29 21.02
CA ASP A 231 -3.98 2.59 21.32
C ASP A 231 -4.66 3.21 20.09
N ASN A 232 -4.00 4.13 19.40
CA ASN A 232 -4.49 4.74 18.16
C ASN A 232 -4.66 3.70 17.04
N MET A 233 -3.69 2.80 16.88
CA MET A 233 -3.76 1.70 15.91
C MET A 233 -4.94 0.77 16.22
N VAL A 234 -5.13 0.36 17.48
CA VAL A 234 -6.26 -0.47 17.90
C VAL A 234 -7.59 0.21 17.62
N ASN A 235 -7.73 1.49 17.98
CA ASN A 235 -8.95 2.27 17.72
C ASN A 235 -9.24 2.35 16.21
N SER A 236 -8.22 2.61 15.40
CA SER A 236 -8.34 2.66 13.93
C SER A 236 -8.71 1.30 13.34
N PHE A 237 -8.12 0.22 13.86
CA PHE A 237 -8.43 -1.15 13.49
C PHE A 237 -9.91 -1.48 13.78
N MET A 238 -10.36 -1.24 15.01
CA MET A 238 -11.74 -1.49 15.44
C MET A 238 -12.75 -0.67 14.62
N LYS A 239 -12.46 0.61 14.38
CA LYS A 239 -13.30 1.48 13.56
C LYS A 239 -13.32 1.04 12.10
N GLY A 240 -12.15 0.66 11.57
CA GLY A 240 -12.00 0.27 10.16
C GLY A 240 -12.72 -1.04 9.82
N TRP A 241 -12.38 -2.10 10.54
CA TRP A 241 -12.95 -3.43 10.31
C TRP A 241 -14.38 -3.57 10.87
N GLY A 242 -14.71 -2.82 11.93
CA GLY A 242 -16.04 -2.79 12.54
C GLY A 242 -17.00 -1.75 11.96
N GLN A 243 -16.76 -1.23 10.76
CA GLN A 243 -17.58 -0.18 10.14
C GLN A 243 -19.06 -0.54 10.18
N LYS A 244 -19.86 0.29 10.86
CA LYS A 244 -21.32 0.09 10.97
C LYS A 244 -21.99 0.29 9.60
N GLY A 245 -23.03 -0.50 9.34
CA GLY A 245 -23.83 -0.38 8.12
C GLY A 245 -23.08 -0.76 6.84
N LEU A 246 -21.92 -1.40 6.95
CA LEU A 246 -21.13 -1.83 5.79
C LEU A 246 -21.82 -2.99 5.07
N THR A 247 -22.05 -2.82 3.78
CA THR A 247 -22.52 -3.86 2.86
C THR A 247 -21.37 -4.22 1.93
N MET A 248 -20.90 -5.45 2.01
CA MET A 248 -19.78 -5.92 1.20
C MET A 248 -20.20 -6.16 -0.25
N TYR A 249 -19.32 -5.80 -1.18
CA TYR A 249 -19.45 -6.19 -2.59
C TYR A 249 -19.04 -7.66 -2.77
N PRO A 250 -19.60 -8.37 -3.74
CA PRO A 250 -19.12 -9.70 -4.09
C PRO A 250 -17.67 -9.63 -4.59
N ILE A 251 -16.92 -10.72 -4.38
CA ILE A 251 -15.54 -10.83 -4.87
C ILE A 251 -15.60 -11.31 -6.32
N GLU A 252 -15.50 -10.39 -7.25
CA GLU A 252 -15.56 -10.63 -8.70
C GLU A 252 -14.67 -9.66 -9.47
N ASN A 253 -14.47 -9.89 -10.76
CA ASN A 253 -13.70 -9.01 -11.65
C ASN A 253 -12.31 -8.69 -11.08
N TYR A 254 -11.53 -9.72 -10.75
CA TYR A 254 -10.21 -9.56 -10.13
C TYR A 254 -9.11 -10.25 -10.92
N LYS A 255 -7.88 -9.82 -10.63
CA LYS A 255 -6.64 -10.45 -11.07
C LYS A 255 -5.67 -10.57 -9.91
N ILE A 256 -4.77 -11.55 -9.99
CA ILE A 256 -3.63 -11.62 -9.07
C ILE A 256 -2.64 -10.52 -9.44
N LYS A 257 -2.14 -9.82 -8.42
CA LYS A 257 -0.98 -8.94 -8.52
C LYS A 257 0.10 -9.47 -7.59
N LEU A 258 1.31 -9.63 -8.11
CA LEU A 258 2.48 -10.05 -7.34
C LEU A 258 3.37 -8.85 -7.04
N TYR A 259 3.96 -8.87 -5.85
CA TYR A 259 4.90 -7.89 -5.33
C TYR A 259 6.00 -8.57 -4.52
N GLY A 260 6.96 -7.80 -3.98
CA GLY A 260 8.03 -8.33 -3.16
C GLY A 260 8.87 -9.36 -3.88
N ASP A 261 9.22 -9.09 -5.15
CA ASP A 261 9.93 -10.01 -6.04
C ASP A 261 9.24 -11.38 -6.16
N GLY A 262 7.93 -11.35 -6.28
CA GLY A 262 7.10 -12.55 -6.44
C GLY A 262 6.75 -13.28 -5.14
N LYS A 263 7.06 -12.73 -3.98
CA LYS A 263 6.80 -13.35 -2.68
C LYS A 263 5.51 -12.88 -2.01
N LEU A 264 4.91 -11.83 -2.53
CA LEU A 264 3.65 -11.25 -2.06
C LEU A 264 2.59 -11.35 -3.14
N ALA A 265 1.37 -11.64 -2.74
CA ALA A 265 0.23 -11.66 -3.63
C ALA A 265 -0.96 -10.90 -3.05
N THR A 266 -1.70 -10.24 -3.91
CA THR A 266 -2.97 -9.61 -3.61
C THR A 266 -3.95 -9.80 -4.76
N LEU A 267 -5.24 -9.65 -4.51
CA LEU A 267 -6.25 -9.55 -5.56
C LEU A 267 -6.63 -8.09 -5.77
N GLN A 268 -6.55 -7.64 -7.01
CA GLN A 268 -6.95 -6.31 -7.43
C GLN A 268 -8.10 -6.39 -8.43
N ARG A 269 -8.99 -5.42 -8.39
CA ARG A 269 -10.10 -5.32 -9.34
C ARG A 269 -9.59 -5.03 -10.75
N THR A 270 -10.29 -5.58 -11.73
CA THR A 270 -10.01 -5.34 -13.16
C THR A 270 -10.93 -4.27 -13.74
N ASP A 271 -12.10 -4.07 -13.16
CA ASP A 271 -13.09 -3.06 -13.54
C ASP A 271 -12.85 -1.69 -12.87
N HIS A 272 -12.14 -1.67 -11.74
CA HIS A 272 -11.62 -0.48 -11.06
C HIS A 272 -10.14 -0.68 -10.77
N VAL A 273 -9.31 -0.40 -11.75
CA VAL A 273 -7.87 -0.64 -11.71
C VAL A 273 -7.23 0.00 -10.49
N GLY A 274 -6.43 -0.77 -9.76
CA GLY A 274 -5.76 -0.34 -8.53
C GLY A 274 -6.57 -0.55 -7.25
N ASP A 275 -7.88 -0.71 -7.34
CA ASP A 275 -8.71 -0.93 -6.16
C ASP A 275 -8.56 -2.37 -5.62
N PRO A 276 -8.57 -2.54 -4.28
CA PRO A 276 -8.66 -3.85 -3.67
C PRO A 276 -9.99 -4.53 -3.98
N VAL A 277 -9.96 -5.85 -4.12
CA VAL A 277 -11.18 -6.64 -4.36
C VAL A 277 -12.07 -6.70 -3.11
N LEU A 278 -11.48 -6.62 -1.92
CA LEU A 278 -12.23 -6.60 -0.67
C LEU A 278 -12.73 -5.19 -0.39
N ALA A 279 -13.97 -4.93 -0.75
CA ALA A 279 -14.60 -3.63 -0.68
C ALA A 279 -16.08 -3.71 -0.34
N GLY A 280 -16.63 -2.63 0.16
CA GLY A 280 -18.05 -2.49 0.46
C GLY A 280 -18.44 -1.01 0.53
N TRP A 281 -19.70 -0.76 0.80
CA TRP A 281 -20.21 0.60 0.95
C TRP A 281 -21.02 0.75 2.25
N TYR A 282 -21.08 1.96 2.74
CA TYR A 282 -21.89 2.34 3.89
C TYR A 282 -22.43 3.75 3.73
N MET A 283 -23.47 4.08 4.49
CA MET A 283 -23.97 5.46 4.60
C MET A 283 -23.27 6.16 5.74
N ASN A 284 -22.70 7.33 5.49
CA ASN A 284 -22.14 8.16 6.56
C ASN A 284 -23.23 8.95 7.30
N GLU A 285 -22.85 9.72 8.31
CA GLU A 285 -23.74 10.54 9.13
C GLU A 285 -24.52 11.58 8.31
N ASN A 286 -23.98 12.02 7.19
CA ASN A 286 -24.63 12.96 6.26
C ASN A 286 -25.48 12.26 5.19
N ASN A 287 -25.83 11.00 5.42
CA ASN A 287 -26.60 10.17 4.48
C ASN A 287 -25.98 10.09 3.08
N SER A 288 -24.66 10.14 2.99
CA SER A 288 -23.90 9.99 1.76
C SER A 288 -23.27 8.60 1.68
N ARG A 289 -23.42 7.95 0.52
CA ARG A 289 -22.80 6.64 0.28
C ARG A 289 -21.28 6.79 0.20
N LYS A 290 -20.55 5.97 0.98
CA LYS A 290 -19.10 5.94 1.05
C LYS A 290 -18.59 4.56 0.69
N LEU A 291 -17.51 4.51 -0.06
CA LEU A 291 -16.73 3.30 -0.32
C LEU A 291 -15.83 3.01 0.88
N LYS A 292 -15.71 1.74 1.23
CA LYS A 292 -14.72 1.20 2.16
C LYS A 292 -13.96 0.09 1.48
N THR A 293 -12.64 0.17 1.47
CA THR A 293 -11.74 -0.83 0.91
C THR A 293 -10.83 -1.40 1.98
N PHE A 294 -10.40 -2.65 1.79
CA PHE A 294 -9.46 -3.35 2.66
C PHE A 294 -8.37 -3.96 1.79
N THR A 295 -7.16 -3.48 1.95
CA THR A 295 -6.00 -4.00 1.24
C THR A 295 -5.35 -5.09 2.09
N LEU A 296 -5.07 -6.23 1.48
CA LEU A 296 -4.39 -7.37 2.10
C LEU A 296 -3.30 -7.88 1.17
N TYR A 297 -2.14 -8.12 1.74
CA TYR A 297 -1.05 -8.79 1.05
C TYR A 297 -0.76 -10.11 1.76
N PHE A 298 -0.70 -11.16 0.97
CA PHE A 298 -0.48 -12.52 1.44
C PHE A 298 0.89 -13.01 1.01
N HIS A 299 1.50 -13.84 1.84
CA HIS A 299 2.69 -14.58 1.53
C HIS A 299 2.55 -16.04 1.98
N ILE A 300 3.44 -16.90 1.55
CA ILE A 300 3.62 -18.24 2.13
C ILE A 300 4.96 -18.20 2.89
N PRO A 301 4.95 -18.25 4.24
CA PRO A 301 6.19 -18.30 4.99
C PRO A 301 7.01 -19.53 4.61
N LYS A 302 8.33 -19.42 4.62
CA LYS A 302 9.25 -20.51 4.26
C LYS A 302 8.92 -21.81 5.00
N GLY A 303 8.75 -22.88 4.23
CA GLY A 303 8.43 -24.20 4.76
C GLY A 303 6.96 -24.40 5.13
N LYS A 304 6.11 -23.39 4.95
CA LYS A 304 4.65 -23.54 5.06
C LYS A 304 4.01 -23.75 3.69
N LYS A 305 2.71 -24.08 3.68
CA LYS A 305 1.93 -24.30 2.45
C LYS A 305 0.75 -23.34 2.34
N GLU A 306 0.42 -22.67 3.43
CA GLU A 306 -0.76 -21.82 3.52
C GLU A 306 -0.38 -20.35 3.42
N LEU A 307 -1.28 -19.58 2.84
CA LEU A 307 -1.16 -18.14 2.77
C LEU A 307 -1.44 -17.52 4.14
N GLU A 308 -0.61 -16.56 4.53
CA GLU A 308 -0.76 -15.74 5.73
C GLU A 308 -0.73 -14.26 5.33
N VAL A 309 -1.46 -13.42 6.07
CA VAL A 309 -1.40 -11.96 5.89
C VAL A 309 -0.08 -11.43 6.44
N ILE A 310 0.57 -10.56 5.68
CA ILE A 310 1.84 -9.95 6.08
C ILE A 310 1.81 -8.41 6.00
N ARG A 311 0.93 -7.83 5.18
CA ARG A 311 0.70 -6.38 5.05
C ARG A 311 -0.76 -6.11 4.67
#